data_338cb7a31f9481f2fd16215e5d7949a6
#
_entry.id   338cb7a31f9481f2fd16215e5d7949a6
#
_cell.length_a   1.000
_cell.length_b   1.000
_cell.length_c   1.000
_cell.angle_alpha   90.00
_cell.angle_beta   90.00
_cell.angle_gamma   90.00
#
_symmetry.space_group_name_H-M   'P 1'
#
loop_
_entity.id
_entity.type
_entity.pdbx_description
1 polymer ?
#
loop_
_entity_poly.entity_id
_entity_poly.type
_entity_poly.pdbx_seq_one_letter_code
_entity_poly.pdbx_strand_id
1 'polypeptide(L)'
;MKIHEFQGKNIFKHYGIPIQDGYVIENLADASATIEKVQQEFNSKAVMVKAQIHAGGRGKGGGVKYCPTTKDALENVSNMLGMNLVTPQTGAGGQKVRKVYITEALDIQKEYYCALTLDRAKTKDVFMVSIEGGVEIEKVAAETPEKIIKVWIDPLIGMKIPQARELAIGLGLGGEPLKTAITMFMKMYQCYVETDASLVEINPLVLTEDDRVVALDAKFNFDDNALYRQPDIAELHDKHEEDPTEMAAKEYNLNYIKLDGNVGCMVNGAGLAMATMDIIKLAGGEPANFLDVGGAASAETVKNGFKIILSDDHVKAILINIFGGIVRCDRVANGVIQAVKELGLEVPVVVRLEGTNAQAAKTILSESGLDIISADNMQDAATKVVNAALEN
;
A
#
# COMPACT_ATOMS: atom_id res chain seq x y z
N MET A 1 -5.00 -3.98 3.12
CA MET A 1 -4.08 -3.86 4.29
C MET A 1 -2.76 -4.53 3.97
N LYS A 2 -1.61 -3.92 4.33
CA LYS A 2 -0.26 -4.49 4.23
C LYS A 2 0.20 -4.96 5.61
N ILE A 3 1.20 -5.86 5.64
CA ILE A 3 1.84 -6.33 6.88
C ILE A 3 3.36 -6.38 6.72
N HIS A 4 4.08 -6.50 7.83
CA HIS A 4 5.54 -6.65 7.81
C HIS A 4 5.99 -8.04 7.30
N GLU A 5 7.23 -8.13 6.83
CA GLU A 5 7.84 -9.38 6.35
C GLU A 5 7.75 -10.51 7.39
N PHE A 6 8.12 -10.24 8.65
CA PHE A 6 8.10 -11.27 9.71
C PHE A 6 6.68 -11.79 9.97
N GLN A 7 5.66 -10.93 9.87
CA GLN A 7 4.26 -11.34 10.00
C GLN A 7 3.83 -12.22 8.83
N GLY A 8 4.20 -11.83 7.59
CA GLY A 8 3.96 -12.63 6.39
C GLY A 8 4.64 -14.00 6.47
N LYS A 9 5.87 -14.07 6.98
CA LYS A 9 6.58 -15.33 7.21
C LYS A 9 5.89 -16.20 8.26
N ASN A 10 5.34 -15.63 9.32
CA ASN A 10 4.55 -16.37 10.30
C ASN A 10 3.30 -17.00 9.67
N ILE A 11 2.63 -16.27 8.77
CA ILE A 11 1.53 -16.83 7.98
C ILE A 11 2.04 -17.99 7.11
N PHE A 12 3.12 -17.81 6.36
CA PHE A 12 3.71 -18.90 5.58
C PHE A 12 4.04 -20.13 6.42
N LYS A 13 4.61 -19.93 7.60
CA LYS A 13 4.94 -21.01 8.54
C LYS A 13 3.70 -21.78 8.98
N HIS A 14 2.57 -21.09 9.23
CA HIS A 14 1.30 -21.72 9.55
C HIS A 14 0.80 -22.65 8.43
N TYR A 15 0.99 -22.26 7.17
CA TYR A 15 0.69 -23.10 6.00
C TYR A 15 1.78 -24.15 5.68
N GLY A 16 2.85 -24.19 6.46
CA GLY A 16 3.97 -25.12 6.26
C GLY A 16 4.75 -24.83 4.98
N ILE A 17 4.88 -23.57 4.60
CA ILE A 17 5.77 -23.06 3.57
C ILE A 17 7.14 -22.82 4.21
N PRO A 18 8.25 -23.37 3.65
CA PRO A 18 9.59 -23.14 4.18
C PRO A 18 9.99 -21.67 4.11
N ILE A 19 10.46 -21.13 5.22
CA ILE A 19 10.87 -19.74 5.35
C ILE A 19 12.31 -19.64 5.89
N GLN A 20 13.00 -18.54 5.61
CA GLN A 20 14.12 -18.09 6.42
C GLN A 20 13.55 -17.56 7.75
N ASP A 21 13.85 -18.23 8.84
CA ASP A 21 13.23 -17.94 10.15
C ASP A 21 14.10 -17.04 11.03
N GLY A 22 13.52 -16.48 12.08
CA GLY A 22 14.20 -15.58 13.01
C GLY A 22 13.26 -14.90 13.99
N TYR A 23 13.73 -13.80 14.60
CA TYR A 23 13.01 -13.07 15.63
C TYR A 23 13.03 -11.57 15.41
N VAL A 24 11.91 -10.92 15.69
CA VAL A 24 11.77 -9.45 15.62
C VAL A 24 12.09 -8.82 16.97
N ILE A 25 12.72 -7.65 16.93
CA ILE A 25 12.94 -6.80 18.10
C ILE A 25 12.45 -5.38 17.82
N GLU A 26 12.00 -4.71 18.86
CA GLU A 26 11.59 -3.30 18.86
C GLU A 26 12.51 -2.45 19.77
N ASN A 27 13.27 -3.09 20.64
CA ASN A 27 14.18 -2.44 21.57
C ASN A 27 15.63 -2.92 21.38
N LEU A 28 16.57 -1.99 21.40
CA LEU A 28 18.00 -2.30 21.26
C LEU A 28 18.51 -3.21 22.38
N ALA A 29 17.91 -3.13 23.58
CA ALA A 29 18.28 -3.97 24.74
C ALA A 29 18.11 -5.48 24.46
N ASP A 30 17.18 -5.86 23.57
CA ASP A 30 16.89 -7.25 23.25
C ASP A 30 17.83 -7.83 22.18
N ALA A 31 18.64 -6.97 21.55
CA ALA A 31 19.41 -7.34 20.37
C ALA A 31 20.42 -8.47 20.63
N SER A 32 21.22 -8.39 21.71
CA SER A 32 22.26 -9.40 22.01
C SER A 32 21.66 -10.77 22.23
N ALA A 33 20.64 -10.85 23.10
CA ALA A 33 19.98 -12.10 23.42
C ALA A 33 19.28 -12.72 22.19
N THR A 34 18.69 -11.87 21.33
CA THR A 34 18.02 -12.33 20.10
C THR A 34 19.01 -12.83 19.07
N ILE A 35 20.14 -12.16 18.87
CA ILE A 35 21.20 -12.62 17.96
C ILE A 35 21.72 -13.97 18.41
N GLU A 36 22.07 -14.11 19.71
CA GLU A 36 22.55 -15.39 20.26
C GLU A 36 21.52 -16.51 20.10
N LYS A 37 20.23 -16.20 20.32
CA LYS A 37 19.13 -17.14 20.13
C LYS A 37 19.06 -17.63 18.68
N VAL A 38 19.10 -16.72 17.70
CA VAL A 38 19.10 -17.06 16.27
C VAL A 38 20.30 -17.94 15.92
N GLN A 39 21.50 -17.57 16.38
CA GLN A 39 22.72 -18.32 16.13
C GLN A 39 22.66 -19.75 16.69
N GLN A 40 22.12 -19.93 17.89
CA GLN A 40 22.00 -21.23 18.54
C GLN A 40 20.91 -22.10 17.92
N GLU A 41 19.72 -21.54 17.69
CA GLU A 41 18.56 -22.29 17.20
C GLU A 41 18.74 -22.79 15.77
N PHE A 42 19.31 -21.94 14.90
CA PHE A 42 19.53 -22.29 13.47
C PHE A 42 20.96 -22.76 13.18
N ASN A 43 21.80 -22.95 14.21
CA ASN A 43 23.21 -23.34 14.08
C ASN A 43 23.96 -22.46 13.05
N SER A 44 23.66 -21.17 13.01
CA SER A 44 24.24 -20.20 12.06
C SER A 44 25.19 -19.25 12.79
N LYS A 45 26.43 -19.14 12.34
CA LYS A 45 27.38 -18.17 12.88
C LYS A 45 27.05 -16.75 12.48
N ALA A 46 26.61 -16.56 11.25
CA ALA A 46 26.20 -15.29 10.69
C ALA A 46 24.69 -15.11 10.83
N VAL A 47 24.24 -13.86 10.86
CA VAL A 47 22.82 -13.50 10.85
C VAL A 47 22.53 -12.44 9.80
N MET A 48 21.27 -12.39 9.37
CA MET A 48 20.78 -11.25 8.59
C MET A 48 20.04 -10.29 9.53
N VAL A 49 20.28 -8.98 9.35
CA VAL A 49 19.58 -7.91 10.07
C VAL A 49 18.74 -7.15 9.05
N LYS A 50 17.40 -7.16 9.24
CA LYS A 50 16.43 -6.66 8.25
C LYS A 50 15.50 -5.63 8.88
N ALA A 51 15.55 -4.38 8.40
CA ALA A 51 14.58 -3.35 8.76
C ALA A 51 13.17 -3.77 8.36
N GLN A 52 12.18 -3.55 9.22
CA GLN A 52 10.78 -3.87 8.97
C GLN A 52 9.99 -2.60 8.68
N ILE A 53 9.66 -2.38 7.42
CA ILE A 53 8.77 -1.31 6.92
C ILE A 53 7.89 -1.87 5.80
N HIS A 54 6.75 -1.23 5.53
CA HIS A 54 5.82 -1.64 4.46
C HIS A 54 6.25 -1.17 3.07
N ALA A 55 7.55 -1.17 2.79
CA ALA A 55 8.11 -0.79 1.49
C ALA A 55 9.10 -1.82 0.97
N GLY A 56 9.10 -2.01 -0.34
CA GLY A 56 10.09 -2.81 -1.05
C GLY A 56 11.41 -2.05 -1.26
N GLY A 57 12.43 -2.76 -1.76
CA GLY A 57 13.74 -2.16 -2.05
C GLY A 57 14.59 -1.86 -0.81
N ARG A 58 14.26 -2.43 0.36
CA ARG A 58 14.97 -2.23 1.62
C ARG A 58 16.47 -2.52 1.51
N GLY A 59 16.86 -3.55 0.75
CA GLY A 59 18.27 -3.89 0.52
C GLY A 59 19.05 -2.74 -0.13
N LYS A 60 18.48 -2.10 -1.16
CA LYS A 60 19.08 -0.95 -1.85
C LYS A 60 19.21 0.27 -0.94
N GLY A 61 18.25 0.46 -0.02
CA GLY A 61 18.29 1.53 0.98
C GLY A 61 19.19 1.25 2.19
N GLY A 62 19.87 0.08 2.24
CA GLY A 62 20.71 -0.31 3.37
C GLY A 62 19.96 -0.94 4.55
N GLY A 63 18.66 -1.25 4.39
CA GLY A 63 17.81 -1.87 5.41
C GLY A 63 17.92 -3.39 5.51
N VAL A 64 18.84 -4.02 4.77
CA VAL A 64 19.15 -5.47 4.88
C VAL A 64 20.65 -5.64 4.91
N LYS A 65 21.18 -6.30 5.96
CA LYS A 65 22.62 -6.49 6.17
C LYS A 65 22.95 -7.92 6.55
N TYR A 66 23.94 -8.48 5.87
CA TYR A 66 24.61 -9.71 6.29
C TYR A 66 25.63 -9.38 7.37
N CYS A 67 25.58 -10.07 8.48
CA CYS A 67 26.40 -9.84 9.66
C CYS A 67 27.18 -11.13 10.00
N PRO A 68 28.46 -11.23 9.63
CA PRO A 68 29.27 -12.42 9.87
C PRO A 68 29.58 -12.65 11.35
N THR A 69 29.52 -11.58 12.18
CA THR A 69 29.79 -11.66 13.62
C THR A 69 28.66 -11.03 14.45
N THR A 70 28.55 -11.44 15.72
CA THR A 70 27.62 -10.83 16.68
C THR A 70 27.87 -9.33 16.83
N LYS A 71 29.11 -8.89 16.77
CA LYS A 71 29.48 -7.46 16.84
C LYS A 71 28.89 -6.68 15.66
N ASP A 72 29.08 -7.20 14.44
CA ASP A 72 28.53 -6.56 13.24
C ASP A 72 26.99 -6.51 13.30
N ALA A 73 26.36 -7.57 13.82
CA ALA A 73 24.91 -7.63 13.99
C ALA A 73 24.41 -6.56 14.97
N LEU A 74 25.05 -6.42 16.14
CA LEU A 74 24.70 -5.40 17.14
C LEU A 74 24.84 -3.98 16.60
N GLU A 75 25.93 -3.71 15.85
CA GLU A 75 26.17 -2.41 15.23
C GLU A 75 25.08 -2.10 14.18
N ASN A 76 24.77 -3.06 13.31
CA ASN A 76 23.73 -2.87 12.29
C ASN A 76 22.33 -2.73 12.89
N VAL A 77 21.98 -3.46 13.94
CA VAL A 77 20.71 -3.28 14.67
C VAL A 77 20.64 -1.86 15.27
N SER A 78 21.73 -1.39 15.91
CA SER A 78 21.79 -0.04 16.48
C SER A 78 21.61 1.05 15.43
N ASN A 79 22.20 0.86 14.26
CA ASN A 79 22.12 1.83 13.15
C ASN A 79 20.74 1.80 12.47
N MET A 80 20.07 0.64 12.40
CA MET A 80 18.80 0.49 11.71
C MET A 80 17.60 0.90 12.58
N LEU A 81 17.63 0.56 13.88
CA LEU A 81 16.50 0.84 14.75
C LEU A 81 16.36 2.35 14.98
N GLY A 82 15.22 2.89 14.58
CA GLY A 82 14.92 4.33 14.66
C GLY A 82 15.36 5.16 13.46
N MET A 83 16.12 4.61 12.49
CA MET A 83 16.49 5.34 11.28
C MET A 83 15.29 5.60 10.36
N ASN A 84 15.36 6.62 9.54
CA ASN A 84 14.45 6.80 8.40
C ASN A 84 15.05 6.09 7.17
N LEU A 85 14.42 4.99 6.76
CA LEU A 85 14.88 4.20 5.63
C LEU A 85 14.27 4.73 4.34
N VAL A 86 15.13 5.24 3.46
CA VAL A 86 14.73 5.72 2.13
C VAL A 86 14.88 4.58 1.12
N THR A 87 13.79 4.29 0.42
CA THR A 87 13.74 3.30 -0.67
C THR A 87 13.05 3.92 -1.88
N PRO A 88 13.08 3.30 -3.06
CA PRO A 88 12.31 3.78 -4.21
C PRO A 88 10.79 3.89 -3.94
N GLN A 89 10.26 3.21 -2.91
CA GLN A 89 8.83 3.18 -2.59
C GLN A 89 8.44 4.08 -1.41
N THR A 90 9.39 4.61 -0.62
CA THR A 90 9.09 5.47 0.55
C THR A 90 9.14 6.96 0.23
N GLY A 91 9.56 7.34 -0.97
CA GLY A 91 9.84 8.74 -1.29
C GLY A 91 11.06 9.30 -0.53
N ALA A 92 11.34 10.59 -0.70
CA ALA A 92 12.52 11.25 -0.13
C ALA A 92 12.49 11.35 1.42
N GLY A 93 11.31 11.37 2.03
CA GLY A 93 11.13 11.42 3.48
C GLY A 93 11.51 10.12 4.19
N GLY A 94 11.52 9.02 3.48
CA GLY A 94 11.77 7.69 4.04
C GLY A 94 10.65 7.21 4.98
N GLN A 95 10.81 6.00 5.52
CA GLN A 95 9.94 5.41 6.52
C GLN A 95 10.75 5.09 7.78
N LYS A 96 10.23 5.45 8.96
CA LYS A 96 10.90 5.20 10.22
C LYS A 96 10.90 3.71 10.56
N VAL A 97 12.09 3.15 10.75
CA VAL A 97 12.26 1.74 11.18
C VAL A 97 12.00 1.62 12.67
N ARG A 98 10.90 0.97 13.04
CA ARG A 98 10.51 0.71 14.44
C ARG A 98 10.80 -0.71 14.89
N LYS A 99 10.98 -1.62 13.93
CA LYS A 99 11.19 -3.06 14.15
C LYS A 99 12.34 -3.53 13.30
N VAL A 100 13.15 -4.42 13.85
CA VAL A 100 14.24 -5.10 13.14
C VAL A 100 14.05 -6.61 13.27
N TYR A 101 14.12 -7.30 12.14
CA TYR A 101 14.01 -8.74 12.07
C TYR A 101 15.40 -9.35 11.94
N ILE A 102 15.78 -10.21 12.88
CA ILE A 102 17.07 -10.89 12.93
C ILE A 102 16.82 -12.34 12.53
N THR A 103 17.43 -12.80 11.43
CA THR A 103 17.20 -14.14 10.88
C THR A 103 18.49 -14.90 10.71
N GLU A 104 18.37 -16.24 10.53
CA GLU A 104 19.48 -17.05 10.05
C GLU A 104 20.05 -16.48 8.74
N ALA A 105 21.34 -16.72 8.50
CA ALA A 105 21.95 -16.51 7.20
C ALA A 105 21.93 -17.82 6.42
N LEU A 106 21.47 -17.77 5.17
CA LEU A 106 21.41 -18.93 4.29
C LEU A 106 22.48 -18.84 3.19
N ASP A 107 23.09 -19.95 2.84
CA ASP A 107 23.97 -20.06 1.69
C ASP A 107 23.11 -20.25 0.44
N ILE A 108 23.02 -19.19 -0.37
CA ILE A 108 22.10 -19.09 -1.51
C ILE A 108 22.83 -19.50 -2.79
N GLN A 109 22.30 -20.52 -3.46
CA GLN A 109 22.74 -20.94 -4.77
C GLN A 109 22.08 -20.11 -5.88
N LYS A 110 20.76 -19.86 -5.76
CA LYS A 110 20.00 -19.14 -6.78
C LYS A 110 18.80 -18.41 -6.19
N GLU A 111 18.51 -17.25 -6.74
CA GLU A 111 17.34 -16.42 -6.39
C GLU A 111 16.29 -16.48 -7.50
N TYR A 112 15.02 -16.51 -7.10
CA TYR A 112 13.86 -16.55 -7.97
C TYR A 112 12.83 -15.54 -7.48
N TYR A 113 11.91 -15.21 -8.36
CA TYR A 113 10.69 -14.46 -8.04
C TYR A 113 9.48 -15.36 -8.08
N CYS A 114 8.54 -15.20 -7.14
CA CYS A 114 7.20 -15.75 -7.30
C CYS A 114 6.13 -14.85 -6.66
N ALA A 115 4.96 -14.76 -7.29
CA ALA A 115 3.82 -14.01 -6.78
C ALA A 115 2.49 -14.56 -7.25
N LEU A 116 1.47 -14.30 -6.43
CA LEU A 116 0.05 -14.54 -6.69
C LEU A 116 -0.72 -13.23 -6.61
N THR A 117 -1.55 -12.95 -7.61
CA THR A 117 -2.45 -11.80 -7.64
C THR A 117 -3.63 -12.06 -8.57
N LEU A 118 -4.60 -11.15 -8.62
CA LEU A 118 -5.72 -11.19 -9.54
C LEU A 118 -5.36 -10.54 -10.88
N ASP A 119 -5.48 -11.28 -11.97
CA ASP A 119 -5.51 -10.72 -13.34
C ASP A 119 -6.94 -10.25 -13.66
N ARG A 120 -7.18 -8.96 -13.52
CA ARG A 120 -8.51 -8.35 -13.74
C ARG A 120 -8.98 -8.47 -15.18
N ALA A 121 -8.07 -8.45 -16.16
CA ALA A 121 -8.42 -8.57 -17.57
C ALA A 121 -8.94 -9.98 -17.92
N LYS A 122 -8.37 -11.00 -17.28
CA LYS A 122 -8.79 -12.40 -17.46
C LYS A 122 -9.78 -12.88 -16.41
N THR A 123 -10.06 -12.08 -15.35
CA THR A 123 -10.92 -12.45 -14.22
C THR A 123 -10.51 -13.78 -13.58
N LYS A 124 -9.19 -14.00 -13.46
CA LYS A 124 -8.58 -15.21 -12.91
C LYS A 124 -7.42 -14.85 -12.00
N ASP A 125 -7.17 -15.70 -11.03
CA ASP A 125 -5.92 -15.60 -10.27
C ASP A 125 -4.76 -15.94 -11.20
N VAL A 126 -3.64 -15.24 -11.05
CA VAL A 126 -2.42 -15.49 -11.79
C VAL A 126 -1.28 -15.78 -10.82
N PHE A 127 -0.66 -16.94 -10.99
CA PHE A 127 0.59 -17.27 -10.35
C PHE A 127 1.74 -16.99 -11.33
N MET A 128 2.67 -16.16 -10.92
CA MET A 128 3.81 -15.75 -11.71
C MET A 128 5.10 -16.21 -11.05
N VAL A 129 6.04 -16.68 -11.86
CA VAL A 129 7.41 -16.99 -11.41
C VAL A 129 8.43 -16.46 -12.41
N SER A 130 9.64 -16.14 -11.93
CA SER A 130 10.77 -15.77 -12.79
C SER A 130 12.09 -16.29 -12.22
N ILE A 131 13.02 -16.57 -13.11
CA ILE A 131 14.42 -16.89 -12.76
C ILE A 131 15.21 -15.64 -12.34
N GLU A 132 14.64 -14.46 -12.53
CA GLU A 132 15.18 -13.18 -12.12
C GLU A 132 14.62 -12.80 -10.74
N GLY A 133 15.24 -13.29 -9.68
CA GLY A 133 14.91 -12.97 -8.29
C GLY A 133 15.73 -11.82 -7.74
N GLY A 134 15.29 -11.24 -6.60
CA GLY A 134 16.02 -10.16 -5.91
C GLY A 134 16.04 -8.81 -6.66
N VAL A 135 15.29 -8.70 -7.76
CA VAL A 135 15.21 -7.49 -8.61
C VAL A 135 13.79 -6.94 -8.67
N GLU A 136 13.64 -5.74 -9.23
CA GLU A 136 12.33 -5.13 -9.48
C GLU A 136 11.63 -5.87 -10.64
N ILE A 137 10.58 -6.62 -10.33
CA ILE A 137 9.87 -7.43 -11.32
C ILE A 137 9.19 -6.59 -12.40
N GLU A 138 8.81 -5.36 -12.08
CA GLU A 138 8.23 -4.40 -13.01
C GLU A 138 9.20 -4.08 -14.16
N LYS A 139 10.50 -4.00 -13.84
CA LYS A 139 11.55 -3.80 -14.84
C LYS A 139 11.70 -5.05 -15.73
N VAL A 140 11.68 -6.25 -15.14
CA VAL A 140 11.70 -7.51 -15.89
C VAL A 140 10.47 -7.61 -16.80
N ALA A 141 9.28 -7.21 -16.30
CA ALA A 141 8.05 -7.22 -17.08
C ALA A 141 8.07 -6.25 -18.27
N ALA A 142 8.77 -5.13 -18.15
CA ALA A 142 8.91 -4.13 -19.21
C ALA A 142 9.99 -4.49 -20.24
N GLU A 143 11.13 -5.00 -19.79
CA GLU A 143 12.32 -5.23 -20.65
C GLU A 143 12.39 -6.65 -21.22
N THR A 144 11.98 -7.66 -20.43
CA THR A 144 12.11 -9.11 -20.76
C THR A 144 10.89 -9.91 -20.28
N PRO A 145 9.65 -9.58 -20.73
CA PRO A 145 8.42 -10.21 -20.23
C PRO A 145 8.37 -11.73 -20.42
N GLU A 146 9.12 -12.27 -21.37
CA GLU A 146 9.24 -13.71 -21.62
C GLU A 146 9.93 -14.47 -20.48
N LYS A 147 10.65 -13.79 -19.59
CA LYS A 147 11.26 -14.40 -18.40
C LYS A 147 10.26 -14.58 -17.27
N ILE A 148 9.05 -14.05 -17.39
CA ILE A 148 7.97 -14.21 -16.41
C ILE A 148 7.01 -15.29 -16.91
N ILE A 149 7.06 -16.44 -16.26
CA ILE A 149 6.14 -17.56 -16.52
C ILE A 149 4.87 -17.31 -15.74
N LYS A 150 3.71 -17.38 -16.40
CA LYS A 150 2.39 -17.10 -15.83
C LYS A 150 1.46 -18.28 -16.01
N VAL A 151 0.84 -18.71 -14.92
CA VAL A 151 -0.22 -19.71 -14.93
C VAL A 151 -1.49 -19.07 -14.37
N TRP A 152 -2.58 -19.13 -15.14
CA TRP A 152 -3.88 -18.63 -14.71
C TRP A 152 -4.67 -19.75 -14.05
N ILE A 153 -5.24 -19.44 -12.89
CA ILE A 153 -5.97 -20.37 -12.05
C ILE A 153 -7.43 -19.91 -12.05
N ASP A 154 -8.34 -20.82 -12.36
CA ASP A 154 -9.77 -20.55 -12.21
C ASP A 154 -10.14 -20.64 -10.73
N PRO A 155 -10.64 -19.56 -10.10
CA PRO A 155 -10.89 -19.54 -8.65
C PRO A 155 -11.97 -20.54 -8.21
N LEU A 156 -12.86 -20.95 -9.12
CA LEU A 156 -13.89 -21.97 -8.82
C LEU A 156 -13.32 -23.39 -8.76
N ILE A 157 -12.19 -23.63 -9.45
CA ILE A 157 -11.55 -24.94 -9.54
C ILE A 157 -10.35 -25.03 -8.60
N GLY A 158 -9.68 -23.90 -8.36
CA GLY A 158 -8.43 -23.79 -7.61
C GLY A 158 -7.22 -24.32 -8.37
N MET A 159 -6.05 -24.11 -7.81
CA MET A 159 -4.78 -24.56 -8.38
C MET A 159 -4.65 -26.08 -8.41
N LYS A 160 -4.05 -26.61 -9.49
CA LYS A 160 -3.82 -28.05 -9.68
C LYS A 160 -2.33 -28.36 -9.75
N ILE A 161 -1.95 -29.57 -9.34
CA ILE A 161 -0.55 -30.05 -9.33
C ILE A 161 0.17 -29.84 -10.68
N PRO A 162 -0.43 -30.09 -11.86
CA PRO A 162 0.23 -29.80 -13.14
C PRO A 162 0.63 -28.34 -13.31
N GLN A 163 -0.18 -27.39 -12.82
CA GLN A 163 0.10 -25.97 -12.88
C GLN A 163 1.29 -25.59 -11.96
N ALA A 164 1.31 -26.13 -10.73
CA ALA A 164 2.45 -25.95 -9.82
C ALA A 164 3.74 -26.54 -10.39
N ARG A 165 3.62 -27.70 -11.05
CA ARG A 165 4.75 -28.35 -11.72
C ARG A 165 5.28 -27.53 -12.89
N GLU A 166 4.40 -26.96 -13.71
CA GLU A 166 4.77 -26.08 -14.83
C GLU A 166 5.61 -24.88 -14.34
N LEU A 167 5.16 -24.22 -13.28
CA LEU A 167 5.90 -23.11 -12.66
C LEU A 167 7.27 -23.56 -12.13
N ALA A 168 7.33 -24.67 -11.40
CA ALA A 168 8.58 -25.15 -10.80
C ALA A 168 9.60 -25.63 -11.85
N ILE A 169 9.14 -26.27 -12.93
CA ILE A 169 10.00 -26.64 -14.09
C ILE A 169 10.48 -25.37 -14.79
N GLY A 170 9.61 -24.37 -14.92
CA GLY A 170 9.97 -23.09 -15.54
C GLY A 170 11.08 -22.34 -14.79
N LEU A 171 11.21 -22.55 -13.48
CA LEU A 171 12.35 -22.06 -12.68
C LEU A 171 13.63 -22.88 -12.88
N GLY A 172 13.55 -23.98 -13.65
CA GLY A 172 14.67 -24.90 -13.86
C GLY A 172 14.97 -25.82 -12.68
N LEU A 173 13.99 -25.98 -11.75
CA LEU A 173 14.14 -26.86 -10.59
C LEU A 173 14.01 -28.34 -11.00
N GLY A 174 14.81 -29.20 -10.36
CA GLY A 174 14.79 -30.65 -10.54
C GLY A 174 14.89 -31.39 -9.21
N GLY A 175 14.76 -32.70 -9.22
CA GLY A 175 14.95 -33.54 -8.04
C GLY A 175 14.03 -33.22 -6.86
N GLU A 176 14.60 -33.16 -5.66
CA GLU A 176 13.86 -32.77 -4.43
C GLU A 176 13.42 -31.29 -4.41
N PRO A 177 14.23 -30.30 -4.85
CA PRO A 177 13.80 -28.93 -4.99
C PRO A 177 12.52 -28.75 -5.83
N LEU A 178 12.36 -29.52 -6.93
CA LEU A 178 11.14 -29.51 -7.73
C LEU A 178 9.91 -29.95 -6.93
N LYS A 179 10.03 -31.03 -6.15
CA LYS A 179 8.93 -31.57 -5.34
C LYS A 179 8.53 -30.59 -4.24
N THR A 180 9.54 -30.00 -3.59
CA THR A 180 9.34 -28.97 -2.56
C THR A 180 8.65 -27.75 -3.14
N ALA A 181 9.10 -27.24 -4.29
CA ALA A 181 8.49 -26.09 -4.95
C ALA A 181 7.03 -26.35 -5.36
N ILE A 182 6.72 -27.54 -5.91
CA ILE A 182 5.34 -27.91 -6.24
C ILE A 182 4.45 -27.86 -4.99
N THR A 183 4.90 -28.45 -3.90
CA THR A 183 4.15 -28.45 -2.63
C THR A 183 3.99 -27.04 -2.08
N MET A 184 5.06 -26.25 -2.13
CA MET A 184 5.07 -24.86 -1.69
C MET A 184 4.10 -24.00 -2.50
N PHE A 185 4.08 -24.11 -3.83
CA PHE A 185 3.18 -23.33 -4.68
C PHE A 185 1.71 -23.68 -4.45
N MET A 186 1.39 -24.96 -4.24
CA MET A 186 0.04 -25.38 -3.86
C MET A 186 -0.39 -24.75 -2.52
N LYS A 187 0.49 -24.77 -1.51
CA LYS A 187 0.23 -24.15 -0.19
C LYS A 187 0.15 -22.63 -0.26
N MET A 188 0.99 -22.02 -1.10
CA MET A 188 0.96 -20.56 -1.31
C MET A 188 -0.36 -20.11 -1.93
N TYR A 189 -0.91 -20.88 -2.88
CA TYR A 189 -2.25 -20.61 -3.43
C TYR A 189 -3.34 -20.82 -2.38
N GLN A 190 -3.26 -21.89 -1.58
CA GLN A 190 -4.19 -22.10 -0.47
C GLN A 190 -4.15 -20.93 0.51
N CYS A 191 -2.95 -20.50 0.91
CA CYS A 191 -2.74 -19.34 1.78
C CYS A 191 -3.36 -18.07 1.18
N TYR A 192 -3.12 -17.79 -0.11
CA TYR A 192 -3.67 -16.64 -0.84
C TYR A 192 -5.19 -16.58 -0.76
N VAL A 193 -5.87 -17.71 -1.02
CA VAL A 193 -7.35 -17.79 -1.01
C VAL A 193 -7.92 -17.72 0.41
N GLU A 194 -7.37 -18.50 1.35
CA GLU A 194 -7.92 -18.63 2.70
C GLU A 194 -7.72 -17.36 3.55
N THR A 195 -6.71 -16.55 3.22
CA THR A 195 -6.43 -15.29 3.93
C THR A 195 -7.04 -14.06 3.26
N ASP A 196 -7.80 -14.22 2.19
CA ASP A 196 -8.32 -13.11 1.39
C ASP A 196 -7.20 -12.15 0.94
N ALA A 197 -6.04 -12.68 0.62
CA ALA A 197 -4.94 -11.88 0.10
C ALA A 197 -5.24 -11.41 -1.32
N SER A 198 -4.92 -10.17 -1.64
CA SER A 198 -4.95 -9.61 -2.99
C SER A 198 -3.60 -9.69 -3.69
N LEU A 199 -2.53 -9.87 -2.92
CA LEU A 199 -1.17 -10.14 -3.36
C LEU A 199 -0.44 -10.98 -2.33
N VAL A 200 0.24 -12.04 -2.79
CA VAL A 200 1.26 -12.76 -2.04
C VAL A 200 2.50 -12.83 -2.90
N GLU A 201 3.61 -12.27 -2.43
CA GLU A 201 4.86 -12.18 -3.19
C GLU A 201 6.04 -12.66 -2.33
N ILE A 202 6.93 -13.41 -2.95
CA ILE A 202 8.21 -13.83 -2.40
C ILE A 202 9.31 -13.34 -3.36
N ASN A 203 10.10 -12.37 -2.92
CA ASN A 203 11.17 -11.79 -3.72
C ASN A 203 12.40 -11.46 -2.86
N PRO A 204 13.39 -12.37 -2.79
CA PRO A 204 13.48 -13.61 -3.54
C PRO A 204 12.90 -14.87 -2.84
N LEU A 205 12.47 -15.82 -3.64
CA LEU A 205 12.43 -17.24 -3.33
C LEU A 205 13.83 -17.80 -3.63
N VAL A 206 14.41 -18.60 -2.75
CA VAL A 206 15.77 -19.06 -2.94
C VAL A 206 15.89 -20.58 -3.00
N LEU A 207 16.83 -21.05 -3.82
CA LEU A 207 17.42 -22.38 -3.73
C LEU A 207 18.73 -22.22 -2.95
N THR A 208 18.89 -22.98 -1.88
CA THR A 208 20.09 -22.99 -1.05
C THR A 208 21.11 -24.02 -1.55
N GLU A 209 22.36 -23.89 -1.12
CA GLU A 209 23.44 -24.85 -1.47
C GLU A 209 23.15 -26.29 -0.96
N ASP A 210 22.29 -26.42 0.06
CA ASP A 210 21.82 -27.70 0.59
C ASP A 210 20.47 -28.16 -0.02
N ASP A 211 20.15 -27.69 -1.24
CA ASP A 211 18.98 -28.07 -2.03
C ASP A 211 17.60 -27.76 -1.39
N ARG A 212 17.51 -26.81 -0.44
CA ARG A 212 16.23 -26.34 0.09
C ARG A 212 15.65 -25.21 -0.76
N VAL A 213 14.33 -25.23 -0.96
CA VAL A 213 13.57 -24.09 -1.53
C VAL A 213 12.92 -23.33 -0.38
N VAL A 214 13.30 -22.06 -0.21
CA VAL A 214 12.97 -21.26 0.99
C VAL A 214 12.49 -19.87 0.61
N ALA A 215 11.42 -19.37 1.25
CA ALA A 215 10.98 -17.98 1.15
C ALA A 215 11.91 -17.07 1.98
N LEU A 216 12.71 -16.26 1.29
CA LEU A 216 13.64 -15.34 1.93
C LEU A 216 12.97 -14.02 2.35
N ASP A 217 11.90 -13.64 1.66
CA ASP A 217 11.05 -12.51 1.95
C ASP A 217 9.57 -12.96 1.94
N ALA A 218 8.68 -12.09 2.40
CA ALA A 218 7.24 -12.30 2.35
C ALA A 218 6.54 -10.94 2.29
N LYS A 219 5.78 -10.71 1.23
CA LYS A 219 4.97 -9.51 1.06
C LYS A 219 3.53 -9.92 0.84
N PHE A 220 2.66 -9.37 1.67
CA PHE A 220 1.22 -9.59 1.62
C PHE A 220 0.48 -8.25 1.47
N ASN A 221 -0.52 -8.27 0.60
CA ASN A 221 -1.60 -7.30 0.63
C ASN A 221 -2.90 -8.08 0.81
N PHE A 222 -3.73 -7.67 1.76
CA PHE A 222 -5.05 -8.25 2.00
C PHE A 222 -6.15 -7.34 1.45
N ASP A 223 -7.28 -7.94 1.12
CA ASP A 223 -8.49 -7.18 0.78
C ASP A 223 -9.08 -6.55 2.04
N ASP A 224 -9.08 -5.23 2.11
CA ASP A 224 -9.63 -4.49 3.25
C ASP A 224 -11.11 -4.80 3.48
N ASN A 225 -11.85 -5.12 2.41
CA ASN A 225 -13.26 -5.48 2.50
C ASN A 225 -13.51 -6.86 3.11
N ALA A 226 -12.48 -7.70 3.20
CA ALA A 226 -12.54 -9.03 3.80
C ALA A 226 -12.09 -9.07 5.27
N LEU A 227 -11.47 -8.03 5.79
CA LEU A 227 -10.88 -8.02 7.15
C LEU A 227 -11.90 -8.31 8.26
N TYR A 228 -13.19 -8.01 8.06
CA TYR A 228 -14.24 -8.33 9.04
C TYR A 228 -14.37 -9.83 9.32
N ARG A 229 -13.96 -10.70 8.38
CA ARG A 229 -13.93 -12.16 8.52
C ARG A 229 -12.54 -12.73 8.76
N GLN A 230 -11.53 -11.88 8.83
CA GLN A 230 -10.12 -12.22 9.07
C GLN A 230 -9.59 -11.47 10.31
N PRO A 231 -10.15 -11.70 11.52
CA PRO A 231 -9.80 -10.93 12.70
C PRO A 231 -8.31 -11.06 13.06
N ASP A 232 -7.73 -12.24 12.97
CA ASP A 232 -6.32 -12.48 13.29
C ASP A 232 -5.38 -11.73 12.34
N ILE A 233 -5.79 -11.55 11.08
CA ILE A 233 -5.04 -10.75 10.09
C ILE A 233 -5.23 -9.26 10.38
N ALA A 234 -6.44 -8.83 10.72
CA ALA A 234 -6.72 -7.44 11.05
C ALA A 234 -5.90 -6.95 12.26
N GLU A 235 -5.60 -7.82 13.23
CA GLU A 235 -4.74 -7.51 14.38
C GLU A 235 -3.26 -7.27 14.00
N LEU A 236 -2.82 -7.74 12.83
CA LEU A 236 -1.46 -7.52 12.34
C LEU A 236 -1.22 -6.09 11.81
N HIS A 237 -2.25 -5.27 11.76
CA HIS A 237 -2.20 -3.91 11.24
C HIS A 237 -1.25 -3.03 12.05
N ASP A 238 -0.24 -2.43 11.39
CA ASP A 238 0.66 -1.45 11.99
C ASP A 238 0.28 -0.03 11.58
N LYS A 239 -0.39 0.69 12.46
CA LYS A 239 -0.85 2.07 12.23
C LYS A 239 0.29 3.06 11.95
N HIS A 240 1.51 2.74 12.36
CA HIS A 240 2.68 3.59 12.12
C HIS A 240 3.22 3.52 10.69
N GLU A 241 2.74 2.56 9.92
CA GLU A 241 3.11 2.36 8.52
C GLU A 241 2.11 3.01 7.54
N GLU A 242 1.02 3.57 8.02
CA GLU A 242 0.05 4.32 7.23
C GLU A 242 0.25 5.84 7.36
N ASP A 243 -0.21 6.59 6.36
CA ASP A 243 -0.23 8.04 6.44
C ASP A 243 -1.19 8.50 7.56
N PRO A 244 -0.77 9.37 8.49
CA PRO A 244 -1.61 9.82 9.59
C PRO A 244 -2.90 10.51 9.13
N THR A 245 -2.87 11.21 7.98
CA THR A 245 -4.02 11.89 7.40
C THR A 245 -5.03 10.88 6.85
N GLU A 246 -4.54 9.82 6.17
CA GLU A 246 -5.40 8.73 5.69
C GLU A 246 -6.04 7.97 6.84
N MET A 247 -5.30 7.75 7.94
CA MET A 247 -5.84 7.13 9.15
C MET A 247 -6.93 8.00 9.80
N ALA A 248 -6.69 9.31 9.94
CA ALA A 248 -7.69 10.23 10.47
C ALA A 248 -8.96 10.28 9.59
N ALA A 249 -8.81 10.20 8.26
CA ALA A 249 -9.94 10.16 7.33
C ALA A 249 -10.81 8.90 7.51
N LYS A 250 -10.19 7.75 7.76
CA LYS A 250 -10.91 6.49 8.04
C LYS A 250 -11.79 6.58 9.28
N GLU A 251 -11.37 7.32 10.32
CA GLU A 251 -12.20 7.54 11.53
C GLU A 251 -13.51 8.29 11.21
N TYR A 252 -13.51 9.10 10.15
CA TYR A 252 -14.69 9.81 9.66
C TYR A 252 -15.43 9.08 8.54
N ASN A 253 -15.05 7.83 8.23
CA ASN A 253 -15.58 7.05 7.11
C ASN A 253 -15.40 7.76 5.75
N LEU A 254 -14.31 8.48 5.57
CA LEU A 254 -13.92 9.14 4.34
C LEU A 254 -12.90 8.30 3.56
N ASN A 255 -13.11 8.17 2.25
CA ASN A 255 -12.12 7.59 1.35
C ASN A 255 -11.16 8.69 0.92
N TYR A 256 -10.00 8.76 1.56
CA TYR A 256 -8.97 9.76 1.33
C TYR A 256 -7.65 9.10 0.95
N ILE A 257 -6.96 9.67 -0.05
CA ILE A 257 -5.59 9.31 -0.44
C ILE A 257 -4.82 10.61 -0.60
N LYS A 258 -3.69 10.74 0.09
CA LYS A 258 -2.80 11.88 -0.03
C LYS A 258 -2.03 11.84 -1.36
N LEU A 259 -1.88 12.99 -2.01
CA LEU A 259 -1.07 13.22 -3.20
C LEU A 259 -0.12 14.41 -2.98
N ASP A 260 0.77 14.68 -3.93
CA ASP A 260 1.83 15.70 -3.77
C ASP A 260 1.47 17.09 -4.35
N GLY A 261 0.19 17.34 -4.65
CA GLY A 261 -0.25 18.59 -5.27
C GLY A 261 -0.59 19.71 -4.28
N ASN A 262 -1.22 20.77 -4.82
CA ASN A 262 -1.61 21.98 -4.09
C ASN A 262 -3.10 22.33 -4.20
N VAL A 263 -3.88 21.57 -4.95
CA VAL A 263 -5.33 21.72 -5.08
C VAL A 263 -6.05 20.63 -4.31
N GLY A 264 -6.66 20.97 -3.20
CA GLY A 264 -7.51 20.07 -2.42
C GLY A 264 -8.78 19.71 -3.18
N CYS A 265 -9.17 18.44 -3.15
CA CYS A 265 -10.34 17.92 -3.86
C CYS A 265 -11.34 17.29 -2.89
N MET A 266 -12.62 17.67 -3.00
CA MET A 266 -13.74 17.05 -2.29
C MET A 266 -14.86 16.72 -3.28
N VAL A 267 -15.15 15.43 -3.44
CA VAL A 267 -16.04 14.94 -4.50
C VAL A 267 -16.95 13.85 -3.96
N ASN A 268 -18.11 13.64 -4.54
CA ASN A 268 -18.97 12.49 -4.25
C ASN A 268 -18.88 11.44 -5.38
N GLY A 269 -18.29 10.32 -5.05
CA GLY A 269 -18.11 9.19 -5.97
C GLY A 269 -16.71 9.13 -6.60
N ALA A 270 -16.08 7.97 -6.51
CA ALA A 270 -14.71 7.73 -6.93
C ALA A 270 -14.44 8.08 -8.42
N GLY A 271 -15.39 7.76 -9.31
CA GLY A 271 -15.27 8.09 -10.75
C GLY A 271 -15.22 9.59 -11.00
N LEU A 272 -16.07 10.37 -10.31
CA LEU A 272 -16.07 11.83 -10.41
C LEU A 272 -14.81 12.43 -9.78
N ALA A 273 -14.30 11.84 -8.70
CA ALA A 273 -13.06 12.27 -8.08
C ALA A 273 -11.86 12.10 -9.02
N MET A 274 -11.73 10.96 -9.69
CA MET A 274 -10.69 10.74 -10.70
C MET A 274 -10.81 11.73 -11.86
N ALA A 275 -12.02 11.92 -12.41
CA ALA A 275 -12.24 12.89 -13.48
C ALA A 275 -11.95 14.33 -13.05
N THR A 276 -12.21 14.67 -11.78
CA THR A 276 -11.89 15.99 -11.21
C THR A 276 -10.38 16.20 -11.12
N MET A 277 -9.63 15.20 -10.69
CA MET A 277 -8.18 15.28 -10.64
C MET A 277 -7.58 15.40 -12.04
N ASP A 278 -8.09 14.64 -13.01
CA ASP A 278 -7.64 14.72 -14.41
C ASP A 278 -7.84 16.12 -15.00
N ILE A 279 -9.02 16.72 -14.79
CA ILE A 279 -9.31 18.05 -15.35
C ILE A 279 -8.50 19.15 -14.65
N ILE A 280 -8.17 19.02 -13.37
CA ILE A 280 -7.24 19.91 -12.68
C ILE A 280 -5.86 19.85 -13.32
N LYS A 281 -5.34 18.64 -13.61
CA LYS A 281 -4.06 18.46 -14.31
C LYS A 281 -4.08 19.05 -15.70
N LEU A 282 -5.15 18.86 -16.46
CA LEU A 282 -5.33 19.45 -17.80
C LEU A 282 -5.38 20.98 -17.75
N ALA A 283 -5.85 21.58 -16.65
CA ALA A 283 -5.83 23.01 -16.41
C ALA A 283 -4.48 23.54 -15.90
N GLY A 284 -3.48 22.67 -15.71
CA GLY A 284 -2.12 23.04 -15.28
C GLY A 284 -1.94 23.06 -13.76
N GLY A 285 -2.88 22.53 -12.98
CA GLY A 285 -2.77 22.36 -11.53
C GLY A 285 -2.36 20.95 -11.11
N GLU A 286 -2.07 20.79 -9.82
CA GLU A 286 -1.71 19.49 -9.24
C GLU A 286 -2.66 19.15 -8.08
N PRO A 287 -3.42 18.01 -8.16
CA PRO A 287 -4.29 17.57 -7.08
C PRO A 287 -3.48 17.20 -5.83
N ALA A 288 -3.90 17.70 -4.66
CA ALA A 288 -3.28 17.38 -3.37
C ALA A 288 -3.82 16.09 -2.74
N ASN A 289 -5.01 15.66 -3.16
CA ASN A 289 -5.64 14.46 -2.63
C ASN A 289 -6.74 13.91 -3.55
N PHE A 290 -7.02 12.62 -3.37
CA PHE A 290 -8.31 12.02 -3.69
C PHE A 290 -9.17 12.07 -2.43
N LEU A 291 -10.42 12.52 -2.53
CA LEU A 291 -11.41 12.43 -1.45
C LEU A 291 -12.80 12.19 -2.00
N ASP A 292 -13.37 11.04 -1.66
CA ASP A 292 -14.76 10.70 -1.92
C ASP A 292 -15.57 10.76 -0.62
N VAL A 293 -16.51 11.70 -0.53
CA VAL A 293 -17.41 11.87 0.61
C VAL A 293 -18.62 10.93 0.56
N GLY A 294 -18.71 10.09 -0.48
CA GLY A 294 -19.77 9.12 -0.66
C GLY A 294 -21.14 9.69 -1.01
N GLY A 295 -22.13 8.81 -1.18
CA GLY A 295 -23.48 9.14 -1.59
C GLY A 295 -24.39 9.71 -0.48
N ALA A 296 -23.92 9.77 0.76
CA ALA A 296 -24.66 10.26 1.92
C ALA A 296 -24.04 11.55 2.51
N ALA A 297 -23.36 12.37 1.68
CA ALA A 297 -22.67 13.58 2.12
C ALA A 297 -23.56 14.46 3.01
N SER A 298 -23.20 14.53 4.30
CA SER A 298 -23.82 15.37 5.32
C SER A 298 -22.98 16.62 5.59
N ALA A 299 -23.52 17.58 6.30
CA ALA A 299 -22.75 18.76 6.74
C ALA A 299 -21.50 18.34 7.57
N GLU A 300 -21.64 17.31 8.40
CA GLU A 300 -20.54 16.77 9.20
C GLU A 300 -19.46 16.10 8.34
N THR A 301 -19.87 15.30 7.34
CA THR A 301 -18.95 14.67 6.39
C THR A 301 -18.16 15.73 5.62
N VAL A 302 -18.82 16.78 5.13
CA VAL A 302 -18.18 17.90 4.44
C VAL A 302 -17.20 18.63 5.36
N LYS A 303 -17.59 18.93 6.60
CA LYS A 303 -16.72 19.56 7.60
C LYS A 303 -15.47 18.72 7.90
N ASN A 304 -15.64 17.43 8.10
CA ASN A 304 -14.51 16.53 8.35
C ASN A 304 -13.60 16.40 7.11
N GLY A 305 -14.19 16.40 5.91
CA GLY A 305 -13.43 16.47 4.67
C GLY A 305 -12.54 17.72 4.59
N PHE A 306 -13.06 18.88 4.92
CA PHE A 306 -12.26 20.12 5.01
C PHE A 306 -11.13 20.01 6.02
N LYS A 307 -11.38 19.48 7.23
CA LYS A 307 -10.34 19.30 8.25
C LYS A 307 -9.20 18.43 7.74
N ILE A 308 -9.53 17.34 7.06
CA ILE A 308 -8.53 16.43 6.49
C ILE A 308 -7.73 17.10 5.38
N ILE A 309 -8.40 17.78 4.43
CA ILE A 309 -7.71 18.48 3.34
C ILE A 309 -6.78 19.58 3.89
N LEU A 310 -7.24 20.36 4.84
CA LEU A 310 -6.50 21.47 5.44
C LEU A 310 -5.40 21.04 6.43
N SER A 311 -5.32 19.77 6.79
CA SER A 311 -4.18 19.25 7.53
C SER A 311 -2.92 19.14 6.69
N ASP A 312 -3.01 19.35 5.38
CA ASP A 312 -1.88 19.45 4.46
C ASP A 312 -1.58 20.93 4.15
N ASP A 313 -0.47 21.43 4.66
CA ASP A 313 0.00 22.83 4.49
C ASP A 313 0.33 23.18 3.02
N HIS A 314 0.43 22.20 2.13
CA HIS A 314 0.65 22.42 0.70
C HIS A 314 -0.62 22.84 -0.05
N VAL A 315 -1.79 22.64 0.53
CA VAL A 315 -3.07 23.00 -0.10
C VAL A 315 -3.23 24.51 -0.17
N LYS A 316 -3.37 25.05 -1.39
CA LYS A 316 -3.51 26.48 -1.70
C LYS A 316 -4.91 26.88 -2.12
N ALA A 317 -5.70 25.95 -2.65
CA ALA A 317 -7.12 26.14 -2.96
C ALA A 317 -7.85 24.81 -2.88
N ILE A 318 -9.18 24.84 -2.70
CA ILE A 318 -10.01 23.65 -2.59
C ILE A 318 -11.09 23.66 -3.67
N LEU A 319 -11.22 22.57 -4.42
CA LEU A 319 -12.34 22.32 -5.33
C LEU A 319 -13.33 21.33 -4.71
N ILE A 320 -14.56 21.78 -4.53
CA ILE A 320 -15.70 20.91 -4.21
C ILE A 320 -16.48 20.66 -5.49
N ASN A 321 -16.54 19.41 -5.93
CA ASN A 321 -17.25 19.02 -7.13
C ASN A 321 -18.27 17.93 -6.82
N ILE A 322 -19.54 18.32 -6.75
CA ILE A 322 -20.65 17.43 -6.38
C ILE A 322 -21.62 17.27 -7.55
N PHE A 323 -21.91 16.01 -7.87
CA PHE A 323 -23.02 15.66 -8.73
C PHE A 323 -24.16 15.05 -7.91
N GLY A 324 -25.23 15.82 -7.76
CA GLY A 324 -26.38 15.44 -6.96
C GLY A 324 -27.29 14.43 -7.70
N GLY A 325 -27.22 13.20 -7.26
CA GLY A 325 -28.24 12.19 -7.54
C GLY A 325 -29.03 11.93 -6.26
N ILE A 326 -28.57 10.96 -5.46
CA ILE A 326 -29.04 10.71 -4.09
C ILE A 326 -28.62 11.86 -3.16
N VAL A 327 -27.41 12.37 -3.34
CA VAL A 327 -26.90 13.57 -2.63
C VAL A 327 -27.68 14.79 -3.09
N ARG A 328 -28.15 15.58 -2.15
CA ARG A 328 -28.84 16.86 -2.41
C ARG A 328 -27.84 18.01 -2.31
N CYS A 329 -27.69 18.75 -3.39
CA CYS A 329 -26.75 19.89 -3.46
C CYS A 329 -27.02 20.97 -2.42
N ASP A 330 -28.28 21.24 -2.07
CA ASP A 330 -28.67 22.20 -1.04
C ASP A 330 -28.15 21.82 0.35
N ARG A 331 -28.12 20.53 0.69
CA ARG A 331 -27.52 20.05 1.95
C ARG A 331 -26.00 20.22 1.95
N VAL A 332 -25.36 19.92 0.83
CA VAL A 332 -23.91 20.10 0.68
C VAL A 332 -23.56 21.58 0.79
N ALA A 333 -24.30 22.48 0.12
CA ALA A 333 -24.08 23.92 0.22
C ALA A 333 -24.14 24.44 1.66
N ASN A 334 -25.15 24.00 2.44
CA ASN A 334 -25.25 24.36 3.85
C ASN A 334 -24.06 23.79 4.66
N GLY A 335 -23.63 22.55 4.36
CA GLY A 335 -22.47 21.93 5.00
C GLY A 335 -21.17 22.69 4.70
N VAL A 336 -20.98 23.13 3.45
CA VAL A 336 -19.84 23.97 3.05
C VAL A 336 -19.85 25.30 3.82
N ILE A 337 -20.98 26.01 3.84
CA ILE A 337 -21.11 27.27 4.57
C ILE A 337 -20.80 27.11 6.06
N GLN A 338 -21.34 26.06 6.67
CA GLN A 338 -21.09 25.79 8.08
C GLN A 338 -19.61 25.50 8.32
N ALA A 339 -18.98 24.65 7.50
CA ALA A 339 -17.58 24.30 7.62
C ALA A 339 -16.66 25.51 7.43
N VAL A 340 -16.91 26.35 6.40
CA VAL A 340 -16.13 27.57 6.15
C VAL A 340 -16.22 28.53 7.34
N LYS A 341 -17.42 28.75 7.92
CA LYS A 341 -17.61 29.59 9.10
C LYS A 341 -16.94 29.05 10.36
N GLU A 342 -17.08 27.78 10.62
CA GLU A 342 -16.55 27.15 11.84
C GLU A 342 -15.03 26.97 11.83
N LEU A 343 -14.46 26.73 10.67
CA LEU A 343 -13.01 26.49 10.51
C LEU A 343 -12.23 27.77 10.21
N GLY A 344 -12.90 28.87 9.83
CA GLY A 344 -12.24 30.14 9.50
C GLY A 344 -11.29 29.98 8.31
N LEU A 345 -11.78 29.37 7.20
CA LEU A 345 -10.92 29.04 6.07
C LEU A 345 -10.27 30.28 5.45
N GLU A 346 -8.96 30.24 5.29
CA GLU A 346 -8.17 31.29 4.63
C GLU A 346 -7.87 30.92 3.16
N VAL A 347 -8.03 29.64 2.78
CA VAL A 347 -7.80 29.18 1.40
C VAL A 347 -9.04 29.36 0.52
N PRO A 348 -8.90 29.77 -0.75
CA PRO A 348 -10.02 29.90 -1.68
C PRO A 348 -10.78 28.59 -1.87
N VAL A 349 -12.11 28.66 -1.89
CA VAL A 349 -12.98 27.51 -2.10
C VAL A 349 -13.78 27.71 -3.39
N VAL A 350 -13.55 26.83 -4.36
CA VAL A 350 -14.33 26.77 -5.60
C VAL A 350 -15.35 25.65 -5.49
N VAL A 351 -16.61 25.94 -5.82
CA VAL A 351 -17.71 24.99 -5.69
C VAL A 351 -18.46 24.82 -6.99
N ARG A 352 -18.50 23.59 -7.47
CA ARG A 352 -19.36 23.16 -8.58
C ARG A 352 -20.40 22.18 -8.06
N LEU A 353 -21.67 22.55 -8.19
CA LEU A 353 -22.82 21.73 -7.79
C LEU A 353 -23.73 21.52 -9.00
N GLU A 354 -24.03 20.27 -9.32
CA GLU A 354 -24.91 19.90 -10.41
C GLU A 354 -25.86 18.76 -9.98
N GLY A 355 -27.04 18.65 -10.60
CA GLY A 355 -28.04 17.65 -10.30
C GLY A 355 -29.08 18.11 -9.29
N THR A 356 -29.52 17.22 -8.37
CA THR A 356 -30.66 17.47 -7.46
C THR A 356 -30.48 18.70 -6.59
N ASN A 357 -31.37 19.71 -6.73
CA ASN A 357 -31.36 20.98 -6.00
C ASN A 357 -30.13 21.87 -6.26
N ALA A 358 -29.44 21.72 -7.40
CA ALA A 358 -28.27 22.51 -7.72
C ALA A 358 -28.56 24.03 -7.80
N GLN A 359 -29.72 24.43 -8.36
CA GLN A 359 -30.09 25.84 -8.43
C GLN A 359 -30.32 26.45 -7.05
N ALA A 360 -31.02 25.76 -6.14
CA ALA A 360 -31.21 26.17 -4.76
C ALA A 360 -29.87 26.29 -4.01
N ALA A 361 -28.97 25.34 -4.25
CA ALA A 361 -27.63 25.35 -3.66
C ALA A 361 -26.80 26.56 -4.11
N LYS A 362 -26.84 26.93 -5.41
CA LYS A 362 -26.16 28.12 -5.94
C LYS A 362 -26.69 29.40 -5.26
N THR A 363 -28.01 29.51 -5.07
CA THR A 363 -28.61 30.64 -4.34
C THR A 363 -28.12 30.68 -2.89
N ILE A 364 -28.15 29.54 -2.16
CA ILE A 364 -27.69 29.44 -0.78
C ILE A 364 -26.22 29.90 -0.65
N LEU A 365 -25.35 29.45 -1.56
CA LEU A 365 -23.94 29.85 -1.55
C LEU A 365 -23.77 31.35 -1.82
N SER A 366 -24.46 31.92 -2.81
CA SER A 366 -24.37 33.34 -3.16
C SER A 366 -24.89 34.28 -2.06
N GLU A 367 -25.90 33.86 -1.29
CA GLU A 367 -26.49 34.63 -0.18
C GLU A 367 -25.74 34.42 1.14
N SER A 368 -24.75 33.54 1.21
CA SER A 368 -24.02 33.20 2.44
C SER A 368 -23.14 34.32 2.98
N GLY A 369 -22.76 35.28 2.13
CA GLY A 369 -21.80 36.36 2.44
C GLY A 369 -20.36 35.87 2.59
N LEU A 370 -20.05 34.63 2.19
CA LEU A 370 -18.72 34.05 2.21
C LEU A 370 -18.06 34.19 0.83
N ASP A 371 -16.73 34.24 0.80
CA ASP A 371 -15.94 34.29 -0.42
C ASP A 371 -15.82 32.88 -1.02
N ILE A 372 -16.93 32.38 -1.59
CA ILE A 372 -17.03 31.09 -2.25
C ILE A 372 -17.20 31.31 -3.74
N ILE A 373 -16.27 30.76 -4.54
CA ILE A 373 -16.24 30.88 -5.98
C ILE A 373 -17.14 29.81 -6.61
N SER A 374 -18.27 30.20 -7.19
CA SER A 374 -19.14 29.26 -7.91
C SER A 374 -18.62 28.98 -9.31
N ALA A 375 -18.74 27.70 -9.71
CA ALA A 375 -18.40 27.25 -11.05
C ALA A 375 -19.58 26.60 -11.78
N ASP A 376 -19.66 26.80 -13.09
CA ASP A 376 -20.79 26.36 -13.91
C ASP A 376 -20.62 24.95 -14.47
N ASN A 377 -19.40 24.56 -14.80
CA ASN A 377 -19.05 23.23 -15.31
C ASN A 377 -17.67 22.79 -14.83
N MET A 378 -17.27 21.58 -15.18
CA MET A 378 -16.00 21.00 -14.70
C MET A 378 -14.76 21.77 -15.19
N GLN A 379 -14.76 22.24 -16.46
CA GLN A 379 -13.65 23.01 -17.01
C GLN A 379 -13.53 24.38 -16.33
N ASP A 380 -14.65 25.07 -16.10
CA ASP A 380 -14.70 26.33 -15.37
C ASP A 380 -14.21 26.17 -13.93
N ALA A 381 -14.65 25.10 -13.27
CA ALA A 381 -14.23 24.78 -11.91
C ALA A 381 -12.70 24.53 -11.80
N ALA A 382 -12.15 23.75 -12.72
CA ALA A 382 -10.71 23.47 -12.75
C ALA A 382 -9.91 24.74 -13.03
N THR A 383 -10.32 25.55 -14.02
CA THR A 383 -9.65 26.83 -14.33
C THR A 383 -9.66 27.78 -13.13
N LYS A 384 -10.80 27.93 -12.47
CA LYS A 384 -10.96 28.82 -11.31
C LYS A 384 -10.12 28.37 -10.13
N VAL A 385 -10.11 27.08 -9.81
CA VAL A 385 -9.35 26.57 -8.64
C VAL A 385 -7.85 26.62 -8.89
N VAL A 386 -7.40 26.33 -10.11
CA VAL A 386 -5.98 26.42 -10.46
C VAL A 386 -5.49 27.87 -10.38
N ASN A 387 -6.25 28.83 -10.93
CA ASN A 387 -5.91 30.26 -10.81
C ASN A 387 -5.87 30.70 -9.34
N ALA A 388 -6.87 30.31 -8.54
CA ALA A 388 -6.90 30.63 -7.11
C ALA A 388 -5.72 30.01 -6.34
N ALA A 389 -5.26 28.82 -6.72
CA ALA A 389 -4.09 28.18 -6.12
C ALA A 389 -2.75 28.82 -6.53
N LEU A 390 -2.69 29.50 -7.67
CA LEU A 390 -1.50 30.24 -8.14
C LEU A 390 -1.38 31.63 -7.50
N GLU A 391 -2.50 32.23 -7.13
CA GLU A 391 -2.55 33.54 -6.50
C GLU A 391 -2.30 33.50 -4.97
N ASN A 392 -2.40 32.31 -4.35
CA ASN A 392 -2.24 32.06 -2.91
C ASN A 392 -0.96 31.27 -2.59
#